data_c83ae2b1a3e65862bb8f3cf07eda7f66
#
_entry.id   c83ae2b1a3e65862bb8f3cf07eda7f66
#
_cell.length_a   1.000
_cell.length_b   1.000
_cell.length_c   1.000
_cell.angle_alpha   90.00
_cell.angle_beta   90.00
_cell.angle_gamma   90.00
#
_symmetry.space_group_name_H-M   'P 1'
#
loop_
_entity.id
_entity.type
_entity.pdbx_description
1 polymer ?
#
loop_
_entity_poly.entity_id
_entity_poly.type
_entity_poly.pdbx_seq_one_letter_code
_entity_poly.pdbx_strand_id
1 'polypeptide(L)'
;VEELVDYFQSDHYFYEVTGDILTNGKTIAFQYCAKPMAPDNRTAVWHGAEFITLHGTSALEIRDYYQARVSLPRSQRGDDVARYVKSGLREETMAQLLESLERLMVERRLYLDPELSLPKLADYLNTTVNHVSQTINAGLQTTFFDYINQKRVEAAIKLMRSDTTSREAILDIALEVGFNSTSTFYNAFRKVTGQTPGAYRQRILSEA
;
A
#
# COMPACT_ATOMS: atom_id res chain seq x y z
N VAL A 1 24.00 -0.11 -2.78
CA VAL A 1 23.53 0.87 -3.78
C VAL A 1 23.03 0.12 -5.02
N GLU A 2 23.72 -0.93 -5.50
CA GLU A 2 23.30 -1.73 -6.66
C GLU A 2 21.98 -2.47 -6.41
N GLU A 3 21.76 -3.06 -5.24
CA GLU A 3 20.50 -3.72 -4.86
C GLU A 3 19.29 -2.76 -4.79
N LEU A 4 19.51 -1.48 -4.50
CA LEU A 4 18.47 -0.47 -4.52
C LEU A 4 18.04 -0.11 -5.96
N VAL A 5 18.97 -0.16 -6.90
CA VAL A 5 18.69 0.13 -8.32
C VAL A 5 17.78 -0.95 -8.91
N ASP A 6 18.00 -2.21 -8.58
CA ASP A 6 17.16 -3.32 -9.06
C ASP A 6 15.73 -3.26 -8.50
N TYR A 7 15.55 -2.77 -7.28
CA TYR A 7 14.21 -2.60 -6.67
C TYR A 7 13.34 -1.58 -7.43
N PHE A 8 13.95 -0.56 -8.05
CA PHE A 8 13.25 0.48 -8.81
C PHE A 8 13.10 0.16 -10.31
N GLN A 9 13.65 -0.95 -10.80
CA GLN A 9 13.44 -1.39 -12.17
C GLN A 9 12.08 -2.12 -12.29
N SER A 10 11.01 -1.36 -12.43
CA SER A 10 9.76 -1.93 -12.93
C SER A 10 9.79 -1.89 -14.48
N ASP A 11 9.30 -2.92 -15.13
CA ASP A 11 9.23 -3.03 -16.60
C ASP A 11 8.40 -1.90 -17.27
N HIS A 12 7.77 -1.02 -16.49
CA HIS A 12 6.82 -0.02 -16.98
C HIS A 12 7.17 1.43 -16.64
N TYR A 13 8.02 1.67 -15.62
CA TYR A 13 8.37 3.01 -15.14
C TYR A 13 9.87 3.19 -14.97
N PHE A 14 10.35 4.34 -15.39
CA PHE A 14 11.71 4.82 -15.09
C PHE A 14 11.64 5.74 -13.86
N TYR A 15 12.45 5.45 -12.86
CA TYR A 15 12.53 6.21 -11.60
C TYR A 15 13.73 7.16 -11.65
N GLU A 16 13.50 8.40 -11.31
CA GLU A 16 14.52 9.44 -11.24
C GLU A 16 14.46 10.08 -9.84
N VAL A 17 15.57 10.02 -9.09
CA VAL A 17 15.67 10.73 -7.82
C VAL A 17 15.67 12.22 -8.07
N THR A 18 14.80 12.97 -7.38
CA THR A 18 14.63 14.40 -7.52
C THR A 18 15.01 15.09 -6.22
N GLY A 19 15.98 16.04 -6.30
CA GLY A 19 16.49 16.75 -5.11
C GLY A 19 17.57 15.99 -4.35
N ASP A 20 17.78 16.38 -3.10
CA ASP A 20 18.86 15.86 -2.26
C ASP A 20 18.45 14.54 -1.60
N ILE A 21 19.43 13.64 -1.47
CA ILE A 21 19.31 12.46 -0.64
C ILE A 21 19.73 12.84 0.78
N LEU A 22 18.80 12.72 1.72
CA LEU A 22 19.02 13.04 3.13
C LEU A 22 19.29 11.77 3.93
N THR A 23 20.21 11.84 4.90
CA THR A 23 20.47 10.72 5.81
C THR A 23 20.84 11.18 7.20
N ASN A 24 20.44 10.40 8.20
CA ASN A 24 20.87 10.56 9.60
C ASN A 24 21.74 9.36 10.09
N GLY A 25 22.27 8.55 9.15
CA GLY A 25 23.05 7.36 9.43
C GLY A 25 22.24 6.09 9.69
N LYS A 26 20.92 6.20 9.88
CA LYS A 26 19.99 5.07 10.04
C LYS A 26 18.85 5.10 9.03
N THR A 27 18.44 6.28 8.62
CA THR A 27 17.36 6.46 7.65
C THR A 27 17.89 7.23 6.47
N ILE A 28 17.59 6.77 5.27
CA ILE A 28 17.79 7.46 4.01
C ILE A 28 16.43 7.97 3.57
N ALA A 29 16.35 9.23 3.18
CA ALA A 29 15.13 9.83 2.64
C ALA A 29 15.45 10.53 1.33
N PHE A 30 14.62 10.32 0.32
CA PHE A 30 14.75 11.00 -0.97
C PHE A 30 13.41 11.16 -1.65
N GLN A 31 13.34 12.12 -2.56
CA GLN A 31 12.20 12.28 -3.45
C GLN A 31 12.51 11.65 -4.81
N TYR A 32 11.48 11.13 -5.46
CA TYR A 32 11.60 10.55 -6.79
C TYR A 32 10.47 10.97 -7.71
N CYS A 33 10.73 10.83 -9.01
CA CYS A 33 9.76 10.95 -10.07
C CYS A 33 9.76 9.63 -10.85
N ALA A 34 8.62 8.97 -10.94
CA ALA A 34 8.42 7.80 -11.77
C ALA A 34 7.74 8.22 -13.08
N LYS A 35 8.41 7.98 -14.20
CA LYS A 35 7.96 8.30 -15.55
C LYS A 35 7.67 7.01 -16.29
N PRO A 36 6.57 6.88 -17.05
CA PRO A 36 6.32 5.69 -17.86
C PRO A 36 7.38 5.53 -18.93
N MET A 37 7.85 4.30 -19.15
CA MET A 37 8.84 3.98 -20.19
C MET A 37 8.29 4.18 -21.61
N ALA A 38 6.99 3.94 -21.79
CA ALA A 38 6.27 4.21 -23.04
C ALA A 38 5.12 5.17 -22.76
N PRO A 39 5.34 6.49 -22.88
CA PRO A 39 4.32 7.47 -22.55
C PRO A 39 3.18 7.42 -23.59
N ASP A 40 2.00 7.08 -23.12
CA ASP A 40 0.75 7.34 -23.80
C ASP A 40 0.04 8.53 -23.15
N ASN A 41 -1.00 9.06 -23.80
CA ASN A 41 -1.75 10.21 -23.26
C ASN A 41 -2.54 9.91 -21.97
N ARG A 42 -2.41 8.69 -21.40
CA ARG A 42 -3.15 8.22 -20.21
C ARG A 42 -2.21 7.88 -19.04
N THR A 43 -0.91 7.84 -19.28
CA THR A 43 0.07 7.41 -18.28
C THR A 43 0.45 8.59 -17.38
N ALA A 44 0.25 8.43 -16.08
CA ALA A 44 0.55 9.45 -15.09
C ALA A 44 2.06 9.46 -14.75
N VAL A 45 2.61 10.65 -14.54
CA VAL A 45 3.90 10.83 -13.89
C VAL A 45 3.67 10.86 -12.38
N TRP A 46 4.40 10.06 -11.64
CA TRP A 46 4.31 9.96 -10.20
C TRP A 46 5.44 10.73 -9.54
N HIS A 47 5.12 11.42 -8.47
CA HIS A 47 6.11 12.03 -7.58
C HIS A 47 5.93 11.42 -6.20
N GLY A 48 7.01 10.96 -5.61
CA GLY A 48 6.99 10.35 -4.29
C GLY A 48 8.16 10.78 -3.43
N ALA A 49 8.10 10.38 -2.17
CA ALA A 49 9.20 10.46 -1.23
C ALA A 49 9.30 9.10 -0.53
N GLU A 50 10.50 8.59 -0.44
CA GLU A 50 10.78 7.32 0.18
C GLU A 50 11.69 7.50 1.39
N PHE A 51 11.39 6.75 2.44
CA PHE A 51 12.17 6.71 3.67
C PHE A 51 12.59 5.27 3.92
N ILE A 52 13.89 5.00 3.83
CA ILE A 52 14.48 3.68 4.03
C ILE A 52 15.20 3.68 5.37
N THR A 53 14.73 2.88 6.31
CA THR A 53 15.41 2.68 7.60
C THR A 53 16.33 1.48 7.49
N LEU A 54 17.61 1.65 7.84
CA LEU A 54 18.64 0.65 7.73
C LEU A 54 18.92 -0.04 9.07
N HIS A 55 19.20 -1.34 9.02
CA HIS A 55 19.81 -2.09 10.09
C HIS A 55 21.09 -2.74 9.55
N GLY A 56 22.26 -2.22 9.94
CA GLY A 56 23.52 -2.59 9.30
C GLY A 56 23.53 -2.15 7.83
N THR A 57 23.72 -3.10 6.91
CA THR A 57 23.72 -2.88 5.45
C THR A 57 22.39 -3.22 4.78
N SER A 58 21.41 -3.73 5.56
CA SER A 58 20.11 -4.17 5.03
C SER A 58 19.00 -3.16 5.31
N ALA A 59 18.06 -3.01 4.39
CA ALA A 59 16.85 -2.23 4.63
C ALA A 59 15.94 -2.96 5.64
N LEU A 60 15.57 -2.25 6.72
CA LEU A 60 14.68 -2.77 7.75
C LEU A 60 13.22 -2.39 7.48
N GLU A 61 13.02 -1.18 7.00
CA GLU A 61 11.69 -0.62 6.76
C GLU A 61 11.76 0.36 5.59
N ILE A 62 10.84 0.23 4.66
CA ILE A 62 10.66 1.16 3.54
C ILE A 62 9.28 1.79 3.69
N ARG A 63 9.21 3.13 3.73
CA ARG A 63 7.97 3.90 3.70
C ARG A 63 7.97 4.74 2.44
N ASP A 64 7.00 4.50 1.60
CA ASP A 64 6.82 5.21 0.34
C ASP A 64 5.56 6.09 0.39
N TYR A 65 5.73 7.36 0.00
CA TYR A 65 4.66 8.36 -0.08
C TYR A 65 4.64 8.92 -1.50
N TYR A 66 3.59 8.68 -2.25
CA TYR A 66 3.51 9.14 -3.62
C TYR A 66 2.20 9.82 -3.97
N GLN A 67 2.26 10.70 -4.96
CA GLN A 67 1.14 11.40 -5.53
C GLN A 67 1.23 11.38 -7.06
N ALA A 68 0.17 10.91 -7.73
CA ALA A 68 0.08 11.03 -9.18
C ALA A 68 -0.17 12.48 -9.58
N ARG A 69 0.67 13.01 -10.47
CA ARG A 69 0.36 14.25 -11.19
C ARG A 69 -0.03 13.89 -12.61
N VAL A 70 -1.31 14.04 -12.92
CA VAL A 70 -1.76 14.07 -14.32
C VAL A 70 -1.29 15.39 -14.90
N SER A 71 -0.46 15.36 -15.93
CA SER A 71 -0.09 16.56 -16.69
C SER A 71 -1.30 17.09 -17.44
N LEU A 72 -2.01 18.03 -16.83
CA LEU A 72 -3.04 18.79 -17.54
C LEU A 72 -2.38 19.91 -18.34
N PRO A 73 -2.84 20.22 -19.56
CA PRO A 73 -2.39 21.39 -20.30
C PRO A 73 -2.59 22.66 -19.47
N ARG A 74 -1.61 23.53 -19.51
CA ARG A 74 -1.59 24.81 -18.79
C ARG A 74 -2.74 25.71 -19.25
N SER A 75 -3.87 25.67 -18.54
CA SER A 75 -4.80 26.82 -18.54
C SER A 75 -5.59 26.84 -17.24
N GLN A 76 -5.47 27.96 -16.55
CA GLN A 76 -6.29 28.46 -15.44
C GLN A 76 -5.97 27.94 -14.03
N ARG A 77 -5.20 28.78 -13.32
CA ARG A 77 -5.17 28.86 -11.86
C ARG A 77 -6.50 29.40 -11.35
N GLY A 78 -7.17 28.64 -10.52
CA GLY A 78 -8.36 29.04 -9.78
C GLY A 78 -8.96 27.82 -9.08
N ASP A 79 -9.00 27.86 -7.75
CA ASP A 79 -9.72 27.02 -6.82
C ASP A 79 -9.25 25.56 -6.63
N ASP A 80 -8.41 25.37 -5.62
CA ASP A 80 -7.89 24.07 -5.20
C ASP A 80 -8.95 23.12 -4.60
N VAL A 81 -10.13 23.60 -4.23
CA VAL A 81 -11.24 22.78 -3.71
C VAL A 81 -12.05 22.13 -4.84
N ALA A 82 -12.04 22.69 -6.04
CA ALA A 82 -12.76 22.17 -7.21
C ALA A 82 -12.00 21.05 -7.96
N ARG A 83 -10.76 20.72 -7.59
CA ARG A 83 -9.94 19.70 -8.28
C ARG A 83 -10.37 18.27 -8.00
N TYR A 84 -10.96 18.00 -6.84
CA TYR A 84 -11.49 16.66 -6.54
C TYR A 84 -12.79 16.33 -7.29
N VAL A 85 -13.54 17.35 -7.70
CA VAL A 85 -14.80 17.18 -8.47
C VAL A 85 -14.55 16.92 -9.96
N LYS A 86 -13.34 17.16 -10.48
CA LYS A 86 -13.00 17.03 -11.93
C LYS A 86 -12.26 15.76 -12.33
N SER A 87 -11.97 14.83 -11.43
CA SER A 87 -11.45 13.52 -11.80
C SER A 87 -12.61 12.59 -12.18
N GLY A 88 -13.28 12.85 -13.24
CA GLY A 88 -14.24 12.10 -14.05
C GLY A 88 -14.77 10.71 -13.63
N LEU A 89 -14.51 10.26 -12.40
CA LEU A 89 -15.08 9.05 -11.86
C LEU A 89 -16.50 9.36 -11.40
N ARG A 90 -17.48 8.93 -12.16
CA ARG A 90 -18.88 9.05 -11.78
C ARG A 90 -19.13 8.23 -10.52
N GLU A 91 -20.01 8.67 -9.62
CA GLU A 91 -20.38 7.93 -8.42
C GLU A 91 -20.76 6.46 -8.70
N GLU A 92 -21.46 6.24 -9.81
CA GLU A 92 -21.83 4.91 -10.28
C GLU A 92 -20.62 4.04 -10.63
N THR A 93 -19.59 4.58 -11.28
CA THR A 93 -18.35 3.89 -11.60
C THR A 93 -17.54 3.60 -10.33
N MET A 94 -17.53 4.51 -9.35
CA MET A 94 -16.88 4.30 -8.07
C MET A 94 -17.54 3.16 -7.29
N ALA A 95 -18.88 3.12 -7.25
CA ALA A 95 -19.63 2.03 -6.61
C ALA A 95 -19.30 0.66 -7.24
N GLN A 96 -19.25 0.58 -8.57
CA GLN A 96 -18.89 -0.63 -9.30
C GLN A 96 -17.44 -1.07 -9.02
N LEU A 97 -16.51 -0.12 -8.92
CA LEU A 97 -15.12 -0.42 -8.55
C LEU A 97 -15.00 -0.91 -7.11
N LEU A 98 -15.75 -0.32 -6.17
CA LEU A 98 -15.80 -0.79 -4.79
C LEU A 98 -16.32 -2.22 -4.69
N GLU A 99 -17.41 -2.53 -5.38
CA GLU A 99 -17.96 -3.89 -5.42
C GLU A 99 -16.97 -4.88 -6.00
N SER A 100 -16.30 -4.51 -7.10
CA SER A 100 -15.28 -5.35 -7.74
C SER A 100 -14.05 -5.54 -6.85
N LEU A 101 -13.61 -4.50 -6.14
CA LEU A 101 -12.54 -4.54 -5.16
C LEU A 101 -12.87 -5.50 -4.02
N GLU A 102 -14.03 -5.36 -3.40
CA GLU A 102 -14.46 -6.24 -2.30
C GLU A 102 -14.58 -7.69 -2.77
N ARG A 103 -15.09 -7.95 -3.97
CA ARG A 103 -15.16 -9.27 -4.56
C ARG A 103 -13.78 -9.90 -4.72
N LEU A 104 -12.80 -9.16 -5.26
CA LEU A 104 -11.42 -9.65 -5.38
C LEU A 104 -10.78 -9.95 -4.01
N MET A 105 -11.05 -9.12 -3.01
CA MET A 105 -10.55 -9.35 -1.65
C MET A 105 -11.18 -10.59 -1.00
N VAL A 106 -12.47 -10.87 -1.25
CA VAL A 106 -13.16 -12.03 -0.68
C VAL A 106 -12.83 -13.32 -1.44
N GLU A 107 -12.96 -13.31 -2.78
CA GLU A 107 -12.85 -14.52 -3.60
C GLU A 107 -11.40 -14.92 -3.85
N ARG A 108 -10.53 -13.96 -4.17
CA ARG A 108 -9.13 -14.22 -4.51
C ARG A 108 -8.17 -13.98 -3.36
N ARG A 109 -8.62 -13.36 -2.27
CA ARG A 109 -7.79 -13.02 -1.11
C ARG A 109 -6.49 -12.30 -1.51
N LEU A 110 -6.57 -11.35 -2.46
CA LEU A 110 -5.40 -10.68 -3.00
C LEU A 110 -4.53 -10.01 -1.91
N TYR A 111 -5.12 -9.67 -0.77
CA TYR A 111 -4.39 -9.12 0.36
C TYR A 111 -3.33 -10.07 0.94
N LEU A 112 -3.42 -11.39 0.68
CA LEU A 112 -2.40 -12.37 1.10
C LEU A 112 -1.14 -12.33 0.24
N ASP A 113 -1.21 -11.74 -0.97
CA ASP A 113 -0.03 -11.54 -1.81
C ASP A 113 0.88 -10.46 -1.18
N PRO A 114 2.10 -10.82 -0.71
CA PRO A 114 3.02 -9.86 -0.11
C PRO A 114 3.48 -8.78 -1.08
N GLU A 115 3.44 -9.08 -2.39
CA GLU A 115 3.83 -8.18 -3.48
C GLU A 115 2.64 -7.38 -4.04
N LEU A 116 1.48 -7.39 -3.37
CA LEU A 116 0.33 -6.63 -3.82
C LEU A 116 0.61 -5.13 -3.74
N SER A 117 0.57 -4.49 -4.89
CA SER A 117 0.76 -3.05 -5.06
C SER A 117 -0.48 -2.40 -5.68
N LEU A 118 -0.55 -1.07 -5.58
CA LEU A 118 -1.65 -0.32 -6.17
C LEU A 118 -1.73 -0.47 -7.71
N PRO A 119 -0.60 -0.48 -8.47
CA PRO A 119 -0.62 -0.81 -9.89
C PRO A 119 -1.17 -2.21 -10.17
N LYS A 120 -0.69 -3.23 -9.44
CA LYS A 120 -1.14 -4.61 -9.60
C LYS A 120 -2.65 -4.75 -9.32
N LEU A 121 -3.16 -4.04 -8.31
CA LEU A 121 -4.59 -4.00 -8.04
C LEU A 121 -5.38 -3.30 -9.16
N ALA A 122 -4.83 -2.25 -9.75
CA ALA A 122 -5.45 -1.56 -10.88
C ALA A 122 -5.55 -2.47 -12.12
N ASP A 123 -4.54 -3.30 -12.37
CA ASP A 123 -4.55 -4.30 -13.43
C ASP A 123 -5.66 -5.35 -13.18
N TYR A 124 -5.78 -5.88 -11.95
CA TYR A 124 -6.86 -6.81 -11.61
C TYR A 124 -8.26 -6.23 -11.78
N LEU A 125 -8.42 -4.92 -11.52
CA LEU A 125 -9.67 -4.20 -11.67
C LEU A 125 -9.89 -3.67 -13.10
N ASN A 126 -8.92 -3.88 -14.01
CA ASN A 126 -8.93 -3.36 -15.37
C ASN A 126 -9.23 -1.85 -15.43
N THR A 127 -8.55 -1.10 -14.58
CA THR A 127 -8.73 0.35 -14.45
C THR A 127 -7.39 1.05 -14.21
N THR A 128 -7.41 2.36 -14.02
CA THR A 128 -6.18 3.10 -13.73
C THR A 128 -5.86 3.12 -12.24
N VAL A 129 -4.57 3.23 -11.91
CA VAL A 129 -4.09 3.40 -10.53
C VAL A 129 -4.77 4.58 -9.83
N ASN A 130 -4.99 5.69 -10.57
CA ASN A 130 -5.67 6.86 -10.04
C ASN A 130 -7.13 6.57 -9.63
N HIS A 131 -7.86 5.82 -10.45
CA HIS A 131 -9.24 5.40 -10.12
C HIS A 131 -9.28 4.51 -8.88
N VAL A 132 -8.36 3.53 -8.77
CA VAL A 132 -8.28 2.67 -7.59
C VAL A 132 -7.95 3.48 -6.33
N SER A 133 -6.94 4.36 -6.43
CA SER A 133 -6.55 5.24 -5.31
C SER A 133 -7.71 6.13 -4.88
N GLN A 134 -8.40 6.76 -5.83
CA GLN A 134 -9.56 7.61 -5.55
C GLN A 134 -10.72 6.82 -4.94
N THR A 135 -11.00 5.62 -5.46
CA THR A 135 -12.06 4.74 -4.95
C THR A 135 -11.79 4.33 -3.51
N ILE A 136 -10.55 3.96 -3.17
CA ILE A 136 -10.18 3.61 -1.80
C ILE A 136 -10.22 4.83 -0.89
N ASN A 137 -9.63 5.96 -1.31
CA ASN A 137 -9.56 7.16 -0.48
C ASN A 137 -10.92 7.81 -0.26
N ALA A 138 -11.72 7.99 -1.30
CA ALA A 138 -13.01 8.66 -1.22
C ALA A 138 -14.13 7.70 -0.82
N GLY A 139 -14.12 6.47 -1.33
CA GLY A 139 -15.17 5.49 -1.08
C GLY A 139 -15.03 4.77 0.26
N LEU A 140 -13.81 4.43 0.70
CA LEU A 140 -13.55 3.74 1.96
C LEU A 140 -12.93 4.64 3.04
N GLN A 141 -12.63 5.91 2.72
CA GLN A 141 -12.01 6.88 3.62
C GLN A 141 -10.71 6.37 4.29
N THR A 142 -9.92 5.63 3.52
CA THR A 142 -8.67 5.01 3.99
C THR A 142 -7.61 5.05 2.89
N THR A 143 -6.36 4.76 3.24
CA THR A 143 -5.29 4.58 2.25
C THR A 143 -5.25 3.13 1.75
N PHE A 144 -4.64 2.89 0.57
CA PHE A 144 -4.42 1.54 0.05
C PHE A 144 -3.70 0.64 1.07
N PHE A 145 -2.63 1.15 1.68
CA PHE A 145 -1.87 0.37 2.66
C PHE A 145 -2.66 0.06 3.91
N ASP A 146 -3.41 1.03 4.43
CA ASP A 146 -4.26 0.82 5.60
C ASP A 146 -5.38 -0.20 5.31
N TYR A 147 -6.00 -0.12 4.13
CA TYR A 147 -7.02 -1.05 3.69
C TYR A 147 -6.48 -2.49 3.59
N ILE A 148 -5.34 -2.69 2.89
CA ILE A 148 -4.74 -4.02 2.76
C ILE A 148 -4.26 -4.54 4.11
N ASN A 149 -3.60 -3.72 4.90
CA ASN A 149 -3.14 -4.11 6.23
C ASN A 149 -4.29 -4.48 7.17
N GLN A 150 -5.42 -3.79 7.09
CA GLN A 150 -6.63 -4.15 7.83
C GLN A 150 -7.13 -5.54 7.44
N LYS A 151 -7.25 -5.84 6.13
CA LYS A 151 -7.67 -7.18 5.64
C LYS A 151 -6.70 -8.28 6.11
N ARG A 152 -5.38 -8.02 6.08
CA ARG A 152 -4.35 -8.95 6.58
C ARG A 152 -4.48 -9.19 8.09
N VAL A 153 -4.71 -8.15 8.88
CA VAL A 153 -4.92 -8.28 10.33
C VAL A 153 -6.19 -9.06 10.64
N GLU A 154 -7.29 -8.81 9.92
CA GLU A 154 -8.53 -9.58 10.05
C GLU A 154 -8.30 -11.07 9.74
N ALA A 155 -7.48 -11.39 8.73
CA ALA A 155 -7.09 -12.77 8.43
C ALA A 155 -6.24 -13.38 9.55
N ALA A 156 -5.26 -12.63 10.08
CA ALA A 156 -4.44 -13.08 11.20
C ALA A 156 -5.28 -13.37 12.45
N ILE A 157 -6.27 -12.53 12.75
CA ILE A 157 -7.21 -12.76 13.86
C ILE A 157 -8.01 -14.06 13.64
N LYS A 158 -8.46 -14.33 12.41
CA LYS A 158 -9.17 -15.57 12.09
C LYS A 158 -8.28 -16.79 12.32
N LEU A 159 -7.01 -16.76 11.87
CA LEU A 159 -6.05 -17.84 12.11
C LEU A 159 -5.83 -18.05 13.62
N MET A 160 -5.59 -16.98 14.39
CA MET A 160 -5.40 -17.09 15.84
C MET A 160 -6.61 -17.67 16.59
N ARG A 161 -7.83 -17.49 16.07
CA ARG A 161 -9.06 -18.00 16.67
C ARG A 161 -9.38 -19.42 16.25
N SER A 162 -9.07 -19.81 14.99
CA SER A 162 -9.35 -21.13 14.50
C SER A 162 -8.43 -22.20 15.07
N ASP A 163 -7.22 -21.80 15.49
CA ASP A 163 -6.23 -22.70 16.05
C ASP A 163 -5.74 -22.25 17.41
N THR A 164 -6.57 -22.48 18.43
CA THR A 164 -6.24 -22.21 19.83
C THR A 164 -5.20 -23.20 20.40
N THR A 165 -4.92 -24.29 19.69
CA THR A 165 -3.95 -25.31 20.09
C THR A 165 -2.56 -25.12 19.44
N SER A 166 -2.49 -24.35 18.35
CA SER A 166 -1.26 -24.12 17.60
C SER A 166 -0.27 -23.29 18.42
N ARG A 167 0.94 -23.81 18.49
CA ARG A 167 2.13 -23.09 18.98
C ARG A 167 2.81 -22.28 17.87
N GLU A 168 2.08 -22.05 16.78
CA GLU A 168 2.59 -21.32 15.64
C GLU A 168 3.14 -19.95 16.06
N ALA A 169 4.32 -19.60 15.58
CA ALA A 169 4.93 -18.33 15.98
C ALA A 169 4.09 -17.16 15.40
N ILE A 170 4.02 -16.07 16.15
CA ILE A 170 3.37 -14.83 15.68
C ILE A 170 3.93 -14.37 14.32
N LEU A 171 5.22 -14.64 14.10
CA LEU A 171 5.90 -14.32 12.85
C LEU A 171 5.36 -15.15 11.68
N ASP A 172 5.13 -16.45 11.89
CA ASP A 172 4.60 -17.34 10.84
C ASP A 172 3.21 -16.88 10.39
N ILE A 173 2.35 -16.53 11.33
CA ILE A 173 1.04 -15.93 11.03
C ILE A 173 1.20 -14.63 10.23
N ALA A 174 2.15 -13.76 10.60
CA ALA A 174 2.37 -12.52 9.88
C ALA A 174 2.76 -12.77 8.41
N LEU A 175 3.65 -13.73 8.16
CA LEU A 175 4.08 -14.13 6.82
C LEU A 175 2.92 -14.76 6.03
N GLU A 176 2.15 -15.67 6.67
CA GLU A 176 1.02 -16.35 6.03
C GLU A 176 -0.06 -15.37 5.55
N VAL A 177 -0.29 -14.29 6.30
CA VAL A 177 -1.26 -13.27 5.89
C VAL A 177 -0.69 -12.18 4.99
N GLY A 178 0.55 -12.33 4.51
CA GLY A 178 1.14 -11.49 3.47
C GLY A 178 1.97 -10.29 3.98
N PHE A 179 2.36 -10.23 5.26
CA PHE A 179 3.29 -9.21 5.71
C PHE A 179 4.74 -9.61 5.45
N ASN A 180 5.52 -8.73 4.81
CA ASN A 180 6.96 -8.89 4.60
C ASN A 180 7.82 -8.39 5.78
N SER A 181 7.20 -7.69 6.73
CA SER A 181 7.90 -7.06 7.86
C SER A 181 7.13 -7.27 9.16
N THR A 182 7.82 -7.81 10.16
CA THR A 182 7.29 -7.97 11.52
C THR A 182 6.87 -6.63 12.12
N SER A 183 7.66 -5.57 11.91
CA SER A 183 7.35 -4.24 12.43
C SER A 183 6.06 -3.69 11.83
N THR A 184 5.86 -3.86 10.51
CA THR A 184 4.64 -3.45 9.82
C THR A 184 3.44 -4.23 10.35
N PHE A 185 3.58 -5.54 10.55
CA PHE A 185 2.51 -6.37 11.13
C PHE A 185 2.12 -5.90 12.54
N TYR A 186 3.09 -5.71 13.44
CA TYR A 186 2.82 -5.27 14.82
C TYR A 186 2.14 -3.90 14.86
N ASN A 187 2.59 -2.96 14.03
CA ASN A 187 2.00 -1.63 13.94
C ASN A 187 0.57 -1.68 13.40
N ALA A 188 0.34 -2.41 12.31
CA ALA A 188 -0.99 -2.59 11.72
C ALA A 188 -1.94 -3.30 12.71
N PHE A 189 -1.47 -4.37 13.36
CA PHE A 189 -2.26 -5.14 14.31
C PHE A 189 -2.68 -4.27 15.51
N ARG A 190 -1.74 -3.47 16.06
CA ARG A 190 -2.06 -2.52 17.14
C ARG A 190 -3.02 -1.43 16.67
N LYS A 191 -2.85 -0.92 15.46
CA LYS A 191 -3.75 0.09 14.89
C LYS A 191 -5.19 -0.42 14.78
N VAL A 192 -5.37 -1.68 14.36
CA VAL A 192 -6.71 -2.29 14.16
C VAL A 192 -7.34 -2.77 15.47
N THR A 193 -6.54 -3.38 16.37
CA THR A 193 -7.08 -4.08 17.57
C THR A 193 -6.85 -3.33 18.88
N GLY A 194 -6.00 -2.31 18.89
CA GLY A 194 -5.55 -1.62 20.10
C GLY A 194 -4.51 -2.40 20.92
N GLN A 195 -4.15 -3.63 20.51
CA GLN A 195 -3.28 -4.54 21.27
C GLN A 195 -2.15 -5.09 20.40
N THR A 196 -1.10 -5.60 21.03
CA THR A 196 -0.08 -6.37 20.30
C THR A 196 -0.62 -7.75 19.92
N PRO A 197 -0.09 -8.39 18.84
CA PRO A 197 -0.51 -9.74 18.46
C PRO A 197 -0.37 -10.77 19.57
N GLY A 198 0.71 -10.70 20.35
CA GLY A 198 0.94 -11.59 21.49
C GLY A 198 -0.07 -11.40 22.62
N ALA A 199 -0.36 -10.15 23.00
CA ALA A 199 -1.37 -9.85 24.01
C ALA A 199 -2.78 -10.29 23.59
N TYR A 200 -3.10 -10.07 22.31
CA TYR A 200 -4.36 -10.52 21.74
C TYR A 200 -4.52 -12.04 21.80
N ARG A 201 -3.47 -12.80 21.40
CA ARG A 201 -3.46 -14.27 21.47
C ARG A 201 -3.63 -14.76 22.90
N GLN A 202 -2.91 -14.20 23.88
CA GLN A 202 -3.06 -14.59 25.28
C GLN A 202 -4.49 -14.40 25.77
N ARG A 203 -5.12 -13.30 25.41
CA ARG A 203 -6.50 -13.02 25.77
C ARG A 203 -7.46 -14.07 25.23
N ILE A 204 -7.41 -14.39 23.93
CA ILE A 204 -8.33 -15.39 23.34
C ILE A 204 -8.10 -16.80 23.89
N LEU A 205 -6.86 -17.16 24.28
CA LEU A 205 -6.55 -18.43 24.93
C LEU A 205 -7.08 -18.51 26.37
N SER A 206 -7.22 -17.38 27.05
CA SER A 206 -7.80 -17.34 28.39
C SER A 206 -9.34 -17.32 28.40
N GLU A 207 -9.95 -16.99 27.27
CA GLU A 207 -11.41 -16.96 27.06
C GLU A 207 -11.97 -18.28 26.50
N ALA A 208 -11.10 -19.19 26.03
CA ALA A 208 -11.45 -20.50 25.43
C ALA A 208 -11.44 -21.62 26.47
#